data_9392d7049df6a0364db9099d11bba2a9
#
_entry.id   9392d7049df6a0364db9099d11bba2a9
#
_cell.length_a   1.000
_cell.length_b   1.000
_cell.length_c   1.000
_cell.angle_alpha   90.00
_cell.angle_beta   90.00
_cell.angle_gamma   90.00
#
_symmetry.space_group_name_H-M   'P 1'
#
loop_
_entity.id
_entity.type
_entity.pdbx_description
1 polymer ?
#
loop_
_entity_poly.entity_id
_entity_poly.type
_entity_poly.pdbx_seq_one_letter_code
_entity_poly.pdbx_strand_id
1 'polypeptide(L)'
;MKNEITVRAICSKNKLINILKNKGFNLIDKFNVKDTYFINKNKKLDEITLNNFFKEYVLLRHIKQYEKSSFEDYYDEFKITYKTKNIASNGDIINQNKYDCKIFNIIDGRKILIALGYKELFTISEEAVIYYNGKINLEIKSVENGDILLELETNKKLDTIDKLKQEIRNLDIPIDESDFFVKKAERKIKDLLGENND
;
A
#
# COMPACT_ATOMS: atom_id res chain seq x y z
N MET A 1 14.96 -6.98 -7.40
CA MET A 1 13.64 -6.36 -7.43
C MET A 1 12.80 -7.06 -6.36
N LYS A 2 12.15 -6.33 -5.46
CA LYS A 2 11.24 -6.94 -4.48
C LYS A 2 9.85 -7.00 -5.09
N ASN A 3 9.25 -8.17 -5.13
CA ASN A 3 7.85 -8.36 -5.47
C ASN A 3 7.02 -8.42 -4.18
N GLU A 4 5.77 -8.01 -4.26
CA GLU A 4 4.83 -8.01 -3.14
C GLU A 4 3.46 -8.51 -3.61
N ILE A 5 2.72 -9.12 -2.70
CA ILE A 5 1.28 -9.35 -2.86
C ILE A 5 0.54 -8.53 -1.81
N THR A 6 -0.66 -8.09 -2.18
CA THR A 6 -1.57 -7.38 -1.26
C THR A 6 -2.95 -8.01 -1.43
N VAL A 7 -3.50 -8.56 -0.34
CA VAL A 7 -4.82 -9.19 -0.33
C VAL A 7 -5.76 -8.49 0.64
N ARG A 8 -7.08 -8.56 0.38
CA ARG A 8 -8.10 -8.03 1.26
C ARG A 8 -8.44 -9.05 2.35
N ALA A 9 -8.37 -8.64 3.64
CA ALA A 9 -8.93 -9.43 4.73
C ALA A 9 -10.46 -9.29 4.75
N ILE A 10 -11.17 -10.42 4.86
CA ILE A 10 -12.65 -10.46 4.99
C ILE A 10 -13.09 -10.71 6.43
N CYS A 11 -12.27 -10.28 7.38
CA CYS A 11 -12.55 -10.35 8.82
C CYS A 11 -12.20 -9.02 9.50
N SER A 12 -12.70 -8.83 10.74
CA SER A 12 -12.35 -7.65 11.52
C SER A 12 -10.87 -7.63 11.90
N LYS A 13 -10.31 -6.42 12.07
CA LYS A 13 -8.93 -6.22 12.52
C LYS A 13 -8.60 -6.99 13.81
N ASN A 14 -9.51 -6.99 14.79
CA ASN A 14 -9.31 -7.69 16.05
C ASN A 14 -9.22 -9.21 15.84
N LYS A 15 -10.07 -9.78 14.99
CA LYS A 15 -10.02 -11.21 14.65
C LYS A 15 -8.70 -11.54 13.95
N LEU A 16 -8.27 -10.71 13.01
CA LEU A 16 -6.99 -10.87 12.30
C LEU A 16 -5.81 -10.87 13.29
N ILE A 17 -5.73 -9.88 14.18
CA ILE A 17 -4.65 -9.78 15.18
C ILE A 17 -4.63 -11.01 16.08
N ASN A 18 -5.78 -11.53 16.51
CA ASN A 18 -5.85 -12.74 17.33
C ASN A 18 -5.33 -13.97 16.60
N ILE A 19 -5.68 -14.13 15.30
CA ILE A 19 -5.14 -15.22 14.47
C ILE A 19 -3.62 -15.13 14.40
N LEU A 20 -3.07 -13.94 14.13
CA LEU A 20 -1.62 -13.75 14.03
C LEU A 20 -0.90 -14.05 15.35
N LYS A 21 -1.43 -13.57 16.48
CA LYS A 21 -0.86 -13.87 17.80
C LYS A 21 -0.82 -15.39 18.07
N ASN A 22 -1.89 -16.11 17.74
CA ASN A 22 -1.96 -17.57 17.92
C ASN A 22 -0.96 -18.32 17.00
N LYS A 23 -0.53 -17.70 15.90
CA LYS A 23 0.50 -18.22 14.98
C LYS A 23 1.92 -17.71 15.30
N GLY A 24 2.11 -17.12 16.48
CA GLY A 24 3.42 -16.67 16.97
C GLY A 24 3.93 -15.38 16.36
N PHE A 25 3.07 -14.59 15.76
CA PHE A 25 3.44 -13.26 15.28
C PHE A 25 3.48 -12.25 16.42
N ASN A 26 4.54 -11.46 16.47
CA ASN A 26 4.71 -10.35 17.40
C ASN A 26 4.68 -9.03 16.64
N LEU A 27 4.10 -8.02 17.24
CA LEU A 27 4.14 -6.65 16.74
C LEU A 27 5.58 -6.14 16.78
N ILE A 28 6.05 -5.57 15.67
CA ILE A 28 7.37 -4.93 15.60
C ILE A 28 7.32 -3.44 15.32
N ASP A 29 6.39 -2.98 14.48
CA ASP A 29 6.27 -1.57 14.13
C ASP A 29 4.81 -1.15 13.90
N LYS A 30 4.53 0.15 14.13
CA LYS A 30 3.23 0.75 13.90
C LYS A 30 3.36 2.18 13.38
N PHE A 31 2.71 2.46 12.25
CA PHE A 31 2.80 3.72 11.53
C PHE A 31 1.43 4.27 11.19
N ASN A 32 1.32 5.59 11.13
CA ASN A 32 0.31 6.28 10.34
C ASN A 32 0.96 6.70 9.02
N VAL A 33 0.31 6.37 7.92
CA VAL A 33 0.75 6.73 6.58
C VAL A 33 -0.33 7.57 5.91
N LYS A 34 0.07 8.73 5.40
CA LYS A 34 -0.80 9.60 4.62
C LYS A 34 -0.20 9.78 3.22
N ASP A 35 -0.89 9.26 2.22
CA ASP A 35 -0.49 9.33 0.82
C ASP A 35 -1.41 10.28 0.05
N THR A 36 -0.84 11.36 -0.48
CA THR A 36 -1.52 12.24 -1.42
C THR A 36 -1.10 11.86 -2.83
N TYR A 37 -2.06 11.52 -3.66
CA TYR A 37 -1.86 11.09 -5.05
C TYR A 37 -1.86 12.28 -5.98
N PHE A 38 -0.88 12.30 -6.88
CA PHE A 38 -0.72 13.32 -7.91
C PHE A 38 -0.67 12.70 -9.28
N ILE A 39 -1.25 13.39 -10.27
CA ILE A 39 -1.16 13.05 -11.68
C ILE A 39 -0.68 14.25 -12.49
N ASN A 40 -0.17 14.02 -13.69
CA ASN A 40 0.15 15.09 -14.62
C ASN A 40 -1.11 15.94 -14.88
N LYS A 41 -0.99 17.28 -14.79
CA LYS A 41 -2.12 18.21 -14.93
C LYS A 41 -2.82 18.14 -16.29
N ASN A 42 -2.10 17.68 -17.32
CA ASN A 42 -2.62 17.55 -18.68
C ASN A 42 -3.47 16.27 -18.87
N LYS A 43 -3.42 15.31 -17.91
CA LYS A 43 -4.30 14.15 -17.92
C LYS A 43 -5.70 14.56 -17.48
N LYS A 44 -6.70 14.27 -18.31
CA LYS A 44 -8.11 14.45 -17.96
C LYS A 44 -8.63 13.25 -17.18
N LEU A 45 -9.57 13.48 -16.25
CA LEU A 45 -10.12 12.41 -15.41
C LEU A 45 -10.97 11.42 -16.20
N ASP A 46 -11.70 11.91 -17.20
CA ASP A 46 -12.54 11.12 -18.12
C ASP A 46 -11.71 10.21 -19.06
N GLU A 47 -10.44 10.48 -19.24
CA GLU A 47 -9.50 9.65 -20.00
C GLU A 47 -8.76 8.62 -19.11
N ILE A 48 -8.97 8.65 -17.79
CA ILE A 48 -8.31 7.78 -16.83
C ILE A 48 -9.17 6.55 -16.57
N THR A 49 -8.68 5.39 -16.93
CA THR A 49 -9.20 4.11 -16.44
C THR A 49 -8.44 3.69 -15.18
N LEU A 50 -9.05 2.85 -14.35
CA LEU A 50 -8.41 2.29 -13.15
C LEU A 50 -7.02 1.72 -13.47
N ASN A 51 -6.91 0.92 -14.53
CA ASN A 51 -5.66 0.29 -14.91
C ASN A 51 -4.60 1.31 -15.39
N ASN A 52 -5.01 2.33 -16.15
CA ASN A 52 -4.07 3.36 -16.63
C ASN A 52 -3.58 4.26 -15.50
N PHE A 53 -4.43 4.53 -14.49
CA PHE A 53 -4.01 5.28 -13.31
C PHE A 53 -2.87 4.59 -12.58
N PHE A 54 -2.97 3.28 -12.36
CA PHE A 54 -1.96 2.53 -11.60
C PHE A 54 -0.68 2.23 -12.38
N LYS A 55 -0.63 2.48 -13.70
CA LYS A 55 0.60 2.33 -14.48
C LYS A 55 1.66 3.33 -14.07
N GLU A 56 1.26 4.56 -13.74
CA GLU A 56 2.20 5.65 -13.41
C GLU A 56 1.52 6.68 -12.51
N TYR A 57 2.10 6.93 -11.34
CA TYR A 57 1.61 7.95 -10.41
C TYR A 57 2.71 8.43 -9.47
N VAL A 58 2.48 9.63 -8.91
CA VAL A 58 3.34 10.23 -7.88
C VAL A 58 2.58 10.31 -6.57
N LEU A 59 3.26 9.98 -5.48
CA LEU A 59 2.77 10.13 -4.12
C LEU A 59 3.58 11.18 -3.40
N LEU A 60 2.90 12.06 -2.68
CA LEU A 60 3.48 12.83 -1.60
C LEU A 60 3.11 12.11 -0.31
N ARG A 61 4.11 11.52 0.36
CA ARG A 61 3.92 10.59 1.48
C ARG A 61 4.43 11.18 2.77
N HIS A 62 3.62 11.05 3.82
CA HIS A 62 3.99 11.31 5.20
C HIS A 62 3.87 9.99 5.97
N ILE A 63 4.95 9.57 6.64
CA ILE A 63 4.98 8.36 7.49
C ILE A 63 5.34 8.82 8.89
N LYS A 64 4.46 8.57 9.84
CA LYS A 64 4.69 8.85 11.25
C LYS A 64 4.65 7.57 12.04
N GLN A 65 5.80 7.18 12.59
CA GLN A 65 5.91 6.04 13.50
C GLN A 65 5.45 6.48 14.90
N TYR A 66 4.70 5.65 15.59
CA TYR A 66 4.21 5.98 16.93
C TYR A 66 4.26 4.81 17.93
N GLU A 67 4.61 3.62 17.47
CA GLU A 67 4.88 2.48 18.35
C GLU A 67 5.95 1.60 17.72
N LYS A 68 6.96 1.25 18.50
CA LYS A 68 8.08 0.41 18.10
C LYS A 68 8.45 -0.55 19.21
N SER A 69 8.88 -1.74 18.85
CA SER A 69 9.33 -2.77 19.81
C SER A 69 10.69 -2.48 20.44
N SER A 70 11.45 -1.50 19.95
CA SER A 70 12.75 -1.09 20.44
C SER A 70 12.76 0.38 20.92
N PHE A 71 13.68 0.73 21.82
CA PHE A 71 13.85 2.07 22.38
C PHE A 71 14.51 3.09 21.44
N GLU A 72 14.57 2.81 20.13
CA GLU A 72 15.06 3.78 19.16
C GLU A 72 14.05 4.91 18.94
N ASP A 73 14.56 6.08 18.54
CA ASP A 73 13.73 7.27 18.30
C ASP A 73 12.63 7.03 17.27
N TYR A 74 11.45 7.59 17.54
CA TYR A 74 10.37 7.63 16.59
C TYR A 74 10.79 8.50 15.40
N TYR A 75 10.44 8.06 14.19
CA TYR A 75 10.68 8.88 13.02
C TYR A 75 9.41 9.46 12.43
N ASP A 76 9.58 10.61 11.84
CA ASP A 76 8.58 11.34 11.07
C ASP A 76 9.22 11.62 9.70
N GLU A 77 8.75 10.95 8.66
CA GLU A 77 9.37 10.96 7.34
C GLU A 77 8.44 11.51 6.28
N PHE A 78 8.95 12.46 5.50
CA PHE A 78 8.28 12.98 4.32
C PHE A 78 9.04 12.57 3.08
N LYS A 79 8.32 12.11 2.05
CA LYS A 79 8.93 11.74 0.77
C LYS A 79 8.01 11.91 -0.41
N ILE A 80 8.63 12.14 -1.57
CA ILE A 80 8.00 12.00 -2.87
C ILE A 80 8.33 10.59 -3.37
N THR A 81 7.31 9.83 -3.74
CA THR A 81 7.44 8.49 -4.29
C THR A 81 6.88 8.49 -5.71
N TYR A 82 7.72 8.16 -6.69
CA TYR A 82 7.28 7.90 -8.06
C TYR A 82 7.19 6.40 -8.28
N LYS A 83 6.05 5.95 -8.77
CA LYS A 83 5.81 4.52 -9.06
C LYS A 83 5.40 4.33 -10.50
N THR A 84 6.01 3.32 -11.14
CA THR A 84 5.57 2.79 -12.43
C THR A 84 5.30 1.31 -12.30
N LYS A 85 4.25 0.81 -12.98
CA LYS A 85 3.85 -0.58 -12.97
C LYS A 85 3.54 -1.07 -14.37
N ASN A 86 4.04 -2.26 -14.70
CA ASN A 86 3.56 -3.03 -15.83
C ASN A 86 2.43 -3.93 -15.33
N ILE A 87 1.25 -3.73 -15.88
CA ILE A 87 0.03 -4.43 -15.50
C ILE A 87 -0.37 -5.30 -16.69
N ALA A 88 -0.58 -6.59 -16.44
CA ALA A 88 -1.10 -7.55 -17.42
C ALA A 88 -2.57 -7.24 -17.76
N SER A 89 -3.09 -7.84 -18.82
CA SER A 89 -4.49 -7.66 -19.24
C SER A 89 -5.51 -8.11 -18.19
N ASN A 90 -5.15 -9.09 -17.36
CA ASN A 90 -5.96 -9.58 -16.24
C ASN A 90 -5.85 -8.71 -14.95
N GLY A 91 -5.08 -7.61 -14.98
CA GLY A 91 -4.88 -6.71 -13.85
C GLY A 91 -3.70 -7.06 -12.94
N ASP A 92 -3.04 -8.18 -13.13
CA ASP A 92 -1.87 -8.59 -12.34
C ASP A 92 -0.68 -7.65 -12.56
N ILE A 93 0.07 -7.38 -11.49
CA ILE A 93 1.30 -6.60 -11.58
C ILE A 93 2.44 -7.53 -11.99
N ILE A 94 2.96 -7.34 -13.22
CA ILE A 94 4.11 -8.10 -13.74
C ILE A 94 5.40 -7.63 -13.07
N ASN A 95 5.59 -6.31 -13.02
CA ASN A 95 6.71 -5.68 -12.32
C ASN A 95 6.36 -4.25 -11.92
N GLN A 96 7.14 -3.71 -10.98
CA GLN A 96 7.01 -2.32 -10.57
C GLN A 96 8.38 -1.71 -10.29
N ASN A 97 8.50 -0.41 -10.59
CA ASN A 97 9.61 0.41 -10.14
C ASN A 97 9.09 1.43 -9.13
N LYS A 98 9.92 1.70 -8.13
CA LYS A 98 9.64 2.67 -7.07
C LYS A 98 10.88 3.52 -6.85
N TYR A 99 10.72 4.82 -6.91
CA TYR A 99 11.76 5.78 -6.65
C TYR A 99 11.30 6.70 -5.53
N ASP A 100 12.04 6.71 -4.42
CA ASP A 100 11.75 7.52 -3.25
C ASP A 100 12.77 8.66 -3.15
N CYS A 101 12.29 9.87 -2.92
CA CYS A 101 13.07 11.05 -2.60
C CYS A 101 12.61 11.62 -1.26
N LYS A 102 13.47 11.59 -0.23
CA LYS A 102 13.16 12.21 1.06
C LYS A 102 13.15 13.72 0.92
N ILE A 103 12.22 14.36 1.62
CA ILE A 103 12.05 15.81 1.65
C ILE A 103 11.92 16.28 3.10
N PHE A 104 12.22 17.57 3.34
CA PHE A 104 12.18 18.14 4.70
C PHE A 104 10.77 18.36 5.23
N ASN A 105 9.83 18.69 4.35
CA ASN A 105 8.44 18.94 4.74
C ASN A 105 7.47 18.71 3.58
N ILE A 106 6.22 18.49 3.94
CA ILE A 106 5.15 18.16 2.99
C ILE A 106 4.73 19.37 2.12
N ILE A 107 4.86 20.59 2.65
CA ILE A 107 4.43 21.82 1.96
C ILE A 107 5.32 22.08 0.75
N ASP A 108 6.63 21.99 0.93
CA ASP A 108 7.58 22.22 -0.17
C ASP A 108 7.53 21.11 -1.19
N GLY A 109 7.36 19.84 -0.75
CA GLY A 109 7.12 18.71 -1.65
C GLY A 109 5.90 18.94 -2.54
N ARG A 110 4.80 19.43 -1.98
CA ARG A 110 3.58 19.78 -2.73
C ARG A 110 3.83 20.90 -3.74
N LYS A 111 4.52 21.98 -3.33
CA LYS A 111 4.87 23.11 -4.21
C LYS A 111 5.72 22.66 -5.39
N ILE A 112 6.72 21.81 -5.13
CA ILE A 112 7.60 21.23 -6.18
C ILE A 112 6.77 20.44 -7.18
N LEU A 113 5.90 19.53 -6.72
CA LEU A 113 5.06 18.73 -7.62
C LEU A 113 4.14 19.60 -8.48
N ILE A 114 3.52 20.63 -7.89
CA ILE A 114 2.67 21.58 -8.63
C ILE A 114 3.49 22.35 -9.67
N ALA A 115 4.69 22.84 -9.31
CA ALA A 115 5.60 23.53 -10.22
C ALA A 115 6.06 22.63 -11.39
N LEU A 116 6.24 21.32 -11.14
CA LEU A 116 6.56 20.33 -12.16
C LEU A 116 5.36 19.93 -13.04
N GLY A 117 4.19 20.53 -12.82
CA GLY A 117 3.01 20.32 -13.66
C GLY A 117 2.14 19.13 -13.21
N TYR A 118 2.23 18.72 -11.96
CA TYR A 118 1.31 17.76 -11.38
C TYR A 118 0.14 18.46 -10.69
N LYS A 119 -1.01 17.79 -10.62
CA LYS A 119 -2.17 18.20 -9.81
C LYS A 119 -2.50 17.13 -8.77
N GLU A 120 -2.92 17.59 -7.60
CA GLU A 120 -3.42 16.72 -6.53
C GLU A 120 -4.77 16.14 -6.93
N LEU A 121 -4.98 14.84 -6.66
CA LEU A 121 -6.26 14.17 -6.89
C LEU A 121 -6.99 13.90 -5.59
N PHE A 122 -6.38 13.13 -4.70
CA PHE A 122 -6.97 12.72 -3.42
C PHE A 122 -5.88 12.28 -2.44
N THR A 123 -6.29 12.16 -1.20
CA THR A 123 -5.44 11.65 -0.11
C THR A 123 -6.06 10.38 0.47
N ILE A 124 -5.21 9.43 0.85
CA ILE A 124 -5.54 8.22 1.59
C ILE A 124 -4.74 8.23 2.87
N SER A 125 -5.42 7.99 4.00
CA SER A 125 -4.79 7.72 5.29
C SER A 125 -4.93 6.23 5.61
N GLU A 126 -3.90 5.65 6.22
CA GLU A 126 -3.92 4.28 6.71
C GLU A 126 -3.11 4.15 8.00
N GLU A 127 -3.51 3.22 8.84
CA GLU A 127 -2.68 2.70 9.89
C GLU A 127 -2.00 1.43 9.36
N ALA A 128 -0.68 1.42 9.32
CA ALA A 128 0.14 0.27 8.94
C ALA A 128 0.77 -0.35 10.19
N VAL A 129 0.63 -1.66 10.35
CA VAL A 129 1.16 -2.42 11.49
C VAL A 129 1.95 -3.61 10.96
N ILE A 130 3.20 -3.74 11.38
CA ILE A 130 4.07 -4.84 10.95
C ILE A 130 4.17 -5.88 12.04
N TYR A 131 3.86 -7.12 11.67
CA TYR A 131 3.98 -8.31 12.50
C TYR A 131 5.09 -9.22 11.97
N TYR A 132 5.83 -9.88 12.88
CA TYR A 132 6.91 -10.81 12.56
C TYR A 132 6.81 -12.10 13.36
N ASN A 133 7.06 -13.26 12.72
CA ASN A 133 7.01 -14.58 13.36
C ASN A 133 8.34 -15.35 13.32
N GLY A 134 9.47 -14.66 13.12
CA GLY A 134 10.79 -15.29 12.95
C GLY A 134 11.11 -15.68 11.51
N LYS A 135 10.14 -15.65 10.60
CA LYS A 135 10.31 -16.07 9.19
C LYS A 135 9.89 -15.00 8.19
N ILE A 136 8.75 -14.37 8.42
CA ILE A 136 8.15 -13.38 7.53
C ILE A 136 7.70 -12.15 8.30
N ASN A 137 7.79 -10.99 7.63
CA ASN A 137 7.09 -9.78 8.01
C ASN A 137 5.74 -9.76 7.26
N LEU A 138 4.67 -9.53 8.00
CA LEU A 138 3.34 -9.31 7.46
C LEU A 138 2.89 -7.90 7.83
N GLU A 139 2.64 -7.05 6.84
CA GLU A 139 2.11 -5.72 7.05
C GLU A 139 0.59 -5.74 6.96
N ILE A 140 -0.09 -5.21 7.98
CA ILE A 140 -1.54 -4.98 7.99
C ILE A 140 -1.78 -3.50 7.77
N LYS A 141 -2.50 -3.14 6.71
CA LYS A 141 -2.89 -1.77 6.38
C LYS A 141 -4.39 -1.61 6.63
N SER A 142 -4.73 -0.79 7.60
CA SER A 142 -6.12 -0.40 7.84
C SER A 142 -6.37 0.94 7.14
N VAL A 143 -6.98 0.89 5.97
CA VAL A 143 -7.27 2.08 5.16
C VAL A 143 -8.46 2.83 5.77
N GLU A 144 -8.34 4.14 5.94
CA GLU A 144 -9.41 4.98 6.46
C GLU A 144 -10.63 4.92 5.53
N ASN A 145 -11.79 4.56 6.09
CA ASN A 145 -13.04 4.33 5.35
C ASN A 145 -12.90 3.30 4.21
N GLY A 146 -11.99 2.35 4.35
CA GLY A 146 -11.67 1.37 3.32
C GLY A 146 -11.44 -0.03 3.86
N ASP A 147 -10.62 -0.76 3.15
CA ASP A 147 -10.34 -2.18 3.40
C ASP A 147 -9.24 -2.37 4.45
N ILE A 148 -9.23 -3.56 5.03
CA ILE A 148 -8.07 -4.10 5.74
C ILE A 148 -7.27 -4.93 4.74
N LEU A 149 -6.05 -4.51 4.49
CA LEU A 149 -5.16 -5.16 3.53
C LEU A 149 -4.01 -5.87 4.25
N LEU A 150 -3.62 -7.02 3.72
CA LEU A 150 -2.44 -7.77 4.14
C LEU A 150 -1.41 -7.69 3.03
N GLU A 151 -0.21 -7.23 3.36
CA GLU A 151 0.89 -7.15 2.41
C GLU A 151 2.04 -8.06 2.83
N LEU A 152 2.54 -8.85 1.89
CA LEU A 152 3.67 -9.75 2.06
C LEU A 152 4.66 -9.52 0.92
N GLU A 153 5.91 -9.20 1.27
CA GLU A 153 7.00 -8.98 0.33
C GLU A 153 7.88 -10.23 0.16
N THR A 154 8.50 -10.35 -1.02
CA THR A 154 9.52 -11.37 -1.26
C THR A 154 10.72 -11.23 -0.33
N ASN A 155 11.23 -12.36 0.11
CA ASN A 155 12.47 -12.48 0.86
C ASN A 155 13.32 -13.64 0.31
N LYS A 156 14.44 -13.97 0.96
CA LYS A 156 15.35 -15.05 0.51
C LYS A 156 14.68 -16.44 0.37
N LYS A 157 13.60 -16.70 1.11
CA LYS A 157 12.89 -18.00 1.10
C LYS A 157 11.61 -17.95 0.25
N LEU A 158 10.95 -16.78 0.24
CA LEU A 158 9.72 -16.50 -0.51
C LEU A 158 10.11 -15.57 -1.67
N ASP A 159 10.75 -16.10 -2.69
CA ASP A 159 11.36 -15.36 -3.80
C ASP A 159 10.45 -15.23 -5.04
N THR A 160 9.29 -15.88 -5.02
CA THR A 160 8.29 -15.84 -6.10
C THR A 160 6.91 -15.46 -5.61
N ILE A 161 6.08 -14.92 -6.50
CA ILE A 161 4.68 -14.58 -6.22
C ILE A 161 3.89 -15.81 -5.77
N ASP A 162 4.11 -16.98 -6.38
CA ASP A 162 3.40 -18.20 -6.01
C ASP A 162 3.73 -18.66 -4.59
N LYS A 163 4.99 -18.53 -4.17
CA LYS A 163 5.38 -18.79 -2.78
C LYS A 163 4.74 -17.82 -1.81
N LEU A 164 4.62 -16.53 -2.17
CA LEU A 164 3.90 -15.56 -1.34
C LEU A 164 2.41 -15.91 -1.22
N LYS A 165 1.75 -16.25 -2.35
CA LYS A 165 0.35 -16.69 -2.36
C LYS A 165 0.15 -17.94 -1.49
N GLN A 166 1.04 -18.92 -1.59
CA GLN A 166 0.98 -20.13 -0.76
C GLN A 166 1.18 -19.80 0.72
N GLU A 167 2.16 -18.94 1.05
CA GLU A 167 2.43 -18.56 2.44
C GLU A 167 1.24 -17.84 3.07
N ILE A 168 0.59 -16.90 2.36
CA ILE A 168 -0.59 -16.19 2.90
C ILE A 168 -1.77 -17.14 3.13
N ARG A 169 -1.96 -18.16 2.26
CA ARG A 169 -2.98 -19.22 2.46
C ARG A 169 -2.68 -20.08 3.68
N ASN A 170 -1.41 -20.42 3.93
CA ASN A 170 -0.98 -21.22 5.08
C ASN A 170 -1.24 -20.52 6.42
N LEU A 171 -1.48 -19.19 6.38
CA LEU A 171 -1.86 -18.45 7.58
C LEU A 171 -3.32 -18.68 8.00
N ASP A 172 -4.15 -19.31 7.16
CA ASP A 172 -5.59 -19.56 7.41
C ASP A 172 -6.33 -18.29 7.87
N ILE A 173 -5.91 -17.14 7.36
CA ILE A 173 -6.59 -15.87 7.57
C ILE A 173 -7.73 -15.80 6.57
N PRO A 174 -8.95 -15.40 6.99
CA PRO A 174 -10.03 -15.14 6.04
C PRO A 174 -9.67 -13.99 5.10
N ILE A 175 -9.37 -14.32 3.83
CA ILE A 175 -8.98 -13.37 2.79
C ILE A 175 -9.86 -13.52 1.55
N ASP A 176 -9.95 -12.47 0.76
CA ASP A 176 -10.49 -12.53 -0.60
C ASP A 176 -9.40 -13.05 -1.55
N GLU A 177 -9.56 -14.29 -2.00
CA GLU A 177 -8.60 -14.93 -2.92
C GLU A 177 -8.80 -14.57 -4.39
N SER A 178 -9.78 -13.74 -4.71
CA SER A 178 -10.04 -13.32 -6.09
C SER A 178 -8.99 -12.33 -6.62
N ASP A 179 -8.33 -11.57 -5.71
CA ASP A 179 -7.29 -10.60 -6.08
C ASP A 179 -6.12 -10.61 -5.08
N PHE A 180 -4.92 -10.95 -5.57
CA PHE A 180 -3.67 -10.92 -4.80
C PHE A 180 -2.85 -9.64 -5.03
N PHE A 181 -3.39 -8.67 -5.76
CA PHE A 181 -2.74 -7.41 -6.07
C PHE A 181 -3.63 -6.20 -5.80
N VAL A 182 -4.43 -6.29 -4.74
CA VAL A 182 -5.35 -5.21 -4.33
C VAL A 182 -4.60 -3.90 -4.18
N LYS A 183 -5.14 -2.84 -4.75
CA LYS A 183 -4.56 -1.50 -4.69
C LYS A 183 -5.35 -0.67 -3.69
N LYS A 184 -4.69 -0.19 -2.62
CA LYS A 184 -5.36 0.59 -1.56
C LYS A 184 -6.15 1.81 -2.05
N ALA A 185 -5.76 2.37 -3.20
CA ALA A 185 -6.42 3.52 -3.81
C ALA A 185 -7.56 3.14 -4.76
N GLU A 186 -7.79 1.85 -5.01
CA GLU A 186 -8.74 1.39 -6.03
C GLU A 186 -10.15 1.92 -5.78
N ARG A 187 -10.66 1.76 -4.56
CA ARG A 187 -11.99 2.24 -4.18
C ARG A 187 -12.13 3.74 -4.42
N LYS A 188 -11.12 4.52 -3.98
CA LYS A 188 -11.14 5.98 -4.13
C LYS A 188 -11.13 6.43 -5.59
N ILE A 189 -10.44 5.68 -6.45
CA ILE A 189 -10.41 5.95 -7.88
C ILE A 189 -11.74 5.57 -8.52
N LYS A 190 -12.33 4.43 -8.17
CA LYS A 190 -13.67 4.03 -8.64
C LYS A 190 -14.73 5.07 -8.25
N ASP A 191 -14.68 5.59 -7.01
CA ASP A 191 -15.55 6.68 -6.56
C ASP A 191 -15.39 7.92 -7.46
N LEU A 192 -14.14 8.31 -7.76
CA LEU A 192 -13.86 9.46 -8.62
C LEU A 192 -14.29 9.28 -10.07
N LEU A 193 -14.26 8.05 -10.58
CA LEU A 193 -14.67 7.70 -11.93
C LEU A 193 -16.17 7.45 -12.04
N GLY A 194 -16.90 7.47 -10.93
CA GLY A 194 -18.35 7.15 -10.90
C GLY A 194 -18.65 5.67 -11.13
N GLU A 195 -17.67 4.79 -10.93
CA GLU A 195 -17.78 3.34 -11.14
C GLU A 195 -18.35 2.59 -9.91
N ASN A 196 -18.55 3.25 -8.78
CA ASN A 196 -19.17 2.69 -7.56
C ASN A 196 -20.64 3.09 -7.49
N ASN A 197 -21.42 2.67 -8.46
CA ASN A 197 -22.87 2.71 -8.37
C ASN A 197 -23.40 1.26 -8.24
N ASP A 198 -23.22 0.70 -7.00
CA ASP A 198 -24.11 -0.41 -6.53
C ASP A 198 -23.90 -0.65 -5.03
#